data_af122baf420b96e1f957bae90bee60e2
#
_entry.id   af122baf420b96e1f957bae90bee60e2
#
_cell.length_a   1.000
_cell.length_b   1.000
_cell.length_c   1.000
_cell.angle_alpha   90.00
_cell.angle_beta   90.00
_cell.angle_gamma   90.00
#
_symmetry.space_group_name_H-M   'P 1'
#
loop_
_entity.id
_entity.type
_entity.pdbx_description
1 polymer ?
#
loop_
_entity_poly.entity_id
_entity_poly.type
_entity_poly.pdbx_seq_one_letter_code
_entity_poly.pdbx_strand_id
1 'polypeptide(L)'
;MSDSAITYTLYIQADPARVWQALTEPAFTRRYWGLSFETDWAVGSPMAWVERGTRTSDPEQLVLDCVPDRRLSYTWHTFTPQWAASAGIGEELRAELAGERRTKVTYEIEPVGDTLARLTILHEGFEPGGTLIGMCGRAWPMLASSLKTLLETGAPLPEAGHEGEQGSGSHEVYETRPNRESRDS
;
A
#
# COMPACT_ATOMS: atom_id res chain seq x y z
N MET A 1 -20.11 -7.35 -18.37
CA MET A 1 -18.91 -6.48 -18.37
C MET A 1 -18.05 -6.98 -17.24
N SER A 2 -16.81 -7.37 -17.51
CA SER A 2 -15.92 -7.78 -16.43
C SER A 2 -15.64 -6.58 -15.55
N ASP A 3 -15.97 -6.66 -14.26
CA ASP A 3 -15.52 -5.68 -13.28
C ASP A 3 -13.99 -5.71 -13.26
N SER A 4 -13.37 -4.55 -13.38
CA SER A 4 -11.93 -4.42 -13.33
C SER A 4 -11.46 -4.74 -11.92
N ALA A 5 -10.50 -5.63 -11.80
CA ALA A 5 -9.93 -6.07 -10.52
C ALA A 5 -8.42 -6.19 -10.59
N ILE A 6 -7.78 -6.04 -9.43
CA ILE A 6 -6.37 -6.32 -9.22
C ILE A 6 -6.27 -7.54 -8.33
N THR A 7 -5.53 -8.54 -8.75
CA THR A 7 -5.20 -9.69 -7.92
C THR A 7 -3.70 -9.76 -7.74
N TYR A 8 -3.25 -9.86 -6.50
CA TYR A 8 -1.84 -9.99 -6.15
C TYR A 8 -1.66 -11.14 -5.14
N THR A 9 -0.83 -12.11 -5.47
CA THR A 9 -0.59 -13.28 -4.60
C THR A 9 0.89 -13.36 -4.24
N LEU A 10 1.16 -13.58 -2.95
CA LEU A 10 2.52 -13.73 -2.44
C LEU A 10 2.57 -14.83 -1.36
N TYR A 11 3.77 -15.39 -1.17
CA TYR A 11 4.07 -16.32 -0.10
C TYR A 11 4.93 -15.63 0.94
N ILE A 12 4.55 -15.78 2.21
CA ILE A 12 5.20 -15.13 3.34
C ILE A 12 5.69 -16.20 4.31
N GLN A 13 6.94 -16.13 4.74
CA GLN A 13 7.47 -17.01 5.77
C GLN A 13 6.98 -16.57 7.16
N ALA A 14 5.72 -16.83 7.38
CA ALA A 14 4.99 -16.59 8.62
C ALA A 14 3.76 -17.50 8.67
N ASP A 15 3.25 -17.77 9.86
CA ASP A 15 1.96 -18.46 10.00
C ASP A 15 0.78 -17.54 9.67
N PRO A 16 -0.42 -18.10 9.38
CA PRO A 16 -1.60 -17.30 9.07
C PRO A 16 -1.99 -16.30 10.17
N ALA A 17 -1.83 -16.63 11.45
CA ALA A 17 -2.16 -15.75 12.56
C ALA A 17 -1.25 -14.51 12.55
N ARG A 18 0.03 -14.67 12.22
CA ARG A 18 0.97 -13.56 12.12
C ARG A 18 0.65 -12.64 10.94
N VAL A 19 0.25 -13.21 9.80
CA VAL A 19 -0.23 -12.44 8.65
C VAL A 19 -1.51 -11.67 9.02
N TRP A 20 -2.44 -12.32 9.72
CA TRP A 20 -3.66 -11.68 10.21
C TRP A 20 -3.38 -10.48 11.12
N GLN A 21 -2.50 -10.63 12.09
CA GLN A 21 -2.05 -9.52 12.95
C GLN A 21 -1.51 -8.36 12.13
N ALA A 22 -0.69 -8.65 11.12
CA ALA A 22 -0.13 -7.62 10.26
C ALA A 22 -1.17 -6.87 9.43
N LEU A 23 -2.29 -7.48 9.09
CA LEU A 23 -3.39 -6.83 8.38
C LEU A 23 -4.32 -6.02 9.29
N THR A 24 -4.41 -6.36 10.58
CA THR A 24 -5.44 -5.82 11.49
C THR A 24 -4.90 -4.96 12.60
N GLU A 25 -3.66 -5.18 13.06
CA GLU A 25 -3.11 -4.47 14.22
C GLU A 25 -2.32 -3.22 13.82
N PRO A 26 -2.60 -2.07 14.45
CA PRO A 26 -1.90 -0.81 14.19
C PRO A 26 -0.38 -0.89 14.38
N ALA A 27 0.09 -1.79 15.25
CA ALA A 27 1.52 -2.02 15.47
C ALA A 27 2.26 -2.49 14.21
N PHE A 28 1.54 -3.09 13.26
CA PHE A 28 2.07 -3.53 11.97
C PHE A 28 1.69 -2.59 10.84
N THR A 29 0.40 -2.25 10.70
CA THR A 29 -0.10 -1.47 9.57
C THR A 29 0.56 -0.10 9.46
N ARG A 30 0.88 0.54 10.59
CA ARG A 30 1.64 1.80 10.62
C ARG A 30 3.06 1.66 10.10
N ARG A 31 3.68 0.49 10.23
CA ARG A 31 5.08 0.27 9.87
C ARG A 31 5.27 0.01 8.39
N TYR A 32 4.39 -0.77 7.76
CA TYR A 32 4.54 -1.12 6.35
C TYR A 32 3.63 -0.32 5.41
N TRP A 33 2.57 0.27 5.94
CA TRP A 33 1.60 1.03 5.14
C TRP A 33 1.51 2.51 5.54
N GLY A 34 1.88 2.86 6.77
CA GLY A 34 1.78 4.23 7.27
C GLY A 34 0.38 4.61 7.76
N LEU A 35 -0.54 3.65 7.91
CA LEU A 35 -1.90 3.89 8.37
C LEU A 35 -2.32 2.94 9.50
N SER A 36 -3.45 3.25 10.11
CA SER A 36 -4.16 2.37 11.02
C SER A 36 -5.65 2.42 10.79
N PHE A 37 -6.33 1.35 11.17
CA PHE A 37 -7.78 1.25 11.10
C PHE A 37 -8.40 1.42 12.49
N GLU A 38 -9.46 2.19 12.56
CA GLU A 38 -10.32 2.29 13.76
C GLU A 38 -11.62 1.54 13.48
N THR A 39 -11.72 0.33 13.97
CA THR A 39 -12.87 -0.56 13.84
C THR A 39 -12.75 -1.70 14.85
N ASP A 40 -13.82 -2.39 15.16
CA ASP A 40 -13.84 -3.62 15.99
C ASP A 40 -13.72 -4.91 15.15
N TRP A 41 -13.58 -4.76 13.83
CA TRP A 41 -13.53 -5.85 12.87
C TRP A 41 -14.79 -6.73 12.78
N ALA A 42 -15.89 -6.37 13.42
CA ALA A 42 -17.14 -7.08 13.22
C ALA A 42 -17.73 -6.77 11.84
N VAL A 43 -18.33 -7.78 11.21
CA VAL A 43 -18.98 -7.60 9.90
C VAL A 43 -20.09 -6.56 10.01
N GLY A 44 -20.10 -5.57 9.14
CA GLY A 44 -21.01 -4.44 9.14
C GLY A 44 -20.58 -3.27 10.03
N SER A 45 -19.50 -3.41 10.81
CA SER A 45 -18.99 -2.30 11.61
C SER A 45 -18.42 -1.19 10.74
N PRO A 46 -18.62 0.07 11.15
CA PRO A 46 -17.98 1.21 10.52
C PRO A 46 -16.46 1.14 10.70
N MET A 47 -15.76 1.68 9.73
CA MET A 47 -14.30 1.65 9.68
C MET A 47 -13.76 3.03 9.35
N ALA A 48 -12.83 3.54 10.14
CA ALA A 48 -12.11 4.74 9.79
C ALA A 48 -10.64 4.41 9.50
N TRP A 49 -10.07 5.12 8.53
CA TRP A 49 -8.66 5.08 8.22
C TRP A 49 -7.96 6.29 8.84
N VAL A 50 -6.85 6.05 9.50
CA VAL A 50 -6.03 7.11 10.08
C VAL A 50 -4.65 7.05 9.44
N GLU A 51 -4.37 8.04 8.61
CA GLU A 51 -3.15 8.15 7.82
C GLU A 51 -2.60 9.57 7.94
N ARG A 52 -1.30 9.74 8.20
CA ARG A 52 -0.65 11.05 8.32
C ARG A 52 -1.39 12.04 9.24
N GLY A 53 -1.99 11.53 10.31
CA GLY A 53 -2.80 12.35 11.23
C GLY A 53 -4.20 12.70 10.72
N THR A 54 -4.57 12.28 9.52
CA THR A 54 -5.90 12.49 8.95
C THR A 54 -6.77 11.27 9.16
N ARG A 55 -7.96 11.48 9.72
CA ARG A 55 -8.98 10.46 9.91
C ARG A 55 -10.00 10.55 8.79
N THR A 56 -10.19 9.45 8.06
CA THR A 56 -11.12 9.36 6.93
C THR A 56 -12.18 8.31 7.24
N SER A 57 -13.45 8.69 7.19
CA SER A 57 -14.58 7.79 7.42
C SER A 57 -15.83 8.31 6.71
N ASP A 58 -16.71 7.41 6.34
CA ASP A 58 -18.08 7.68 5.92
C ASP A 58 -18.99 6.48 6.20
N PRO A 59 -20.33 6.60 6.07
CA PRO A 59 -21.27 5.53 6.38
C PRO A 59 -21.08 4.24 5.56
N GLU A 60 -20.42 4.31 4.40
CA GLU A 60 -20.18 3.17 3.52
C GLU A 60 -18.78 2.57 3.68
N GLN A 61 -17.94 3.14 4.56
CA GLN A 61 -16.67 2.52 4.97
C GLN A 61 -16.93 1.46 6.03
N LEU A 62 -17.03 0.21 5.60
CA LEU A 62 -17.51 -0.91 6.40
C LEU A 62 -16.60 -2.12 6.28
N VAL A 63 -16.54 -2.90 7.35
CA VAL A 63 -16.04 -4.28 7.32
C VAL A 63 -17.08 -5.16 6.65
N LEU A 64 -16.70 -5.88 5.59
CA LEU A 64 -17.60 -6.70 4.78
C LEU A 64 -17.53 -8.18 5.13
N ASP A 65 -16.35 -8.67 5.50
CA ASP A 65 -16.12 -10.05 5.90
C ASP A 65 -14.93 -10.10 6.88
N CYS A 66 -15.01 -10.98 7.88
CA CYS A 66 -13.97 -11.13 8.88
C CYS A 66 -13.99 -12.54 9.45
N VAL A 67 -13.08 -13.37 8.96
CA VAL A 67 -12.80 -14.71 9.47
C VAL A 67 -11.35 -14.72 9.92
N PRO A 68 -11.08 -14.65 11.25
CA PRO A 68 -9.72 -14.57 11.77
C PRO A 68 -8.77 -15.60 11.15
N ASP A 69 -7.57 -15.16 10.84
CA ASP A 69 -6.48 -15.94 10.25
C ASP A 69 -6.76 -16.49 8.83
N ARG A 70 -7.91 -16.12 8.23
CA ARG A 70 -8.33 -16.68 6.94
C ARG A 70 -8.79 -15.66 5.92
N ARG A 71 -9.67 -14.74 6.32
CA ARG A 71 -10.29 -13.82 5.37
C ARG A 71 -10.66 -12.50 6.01
N LEU A 72 -10.31 -11.42 5.35
CA LEU A 72 -10.70 -10.07 5.71
C LEU A 72 -11.16 -9.34 4.47
N SER A 73 -12.29 -8.64 4.54
CA SER A 73 -12.77 -7.80 3.45
C SER A 73 -13.36 -6.50 3.98
N TYR A 74 -13.09 -5.41 3.31
CA TYR A 74 -13.63 -4.10 3.66
C TYR A 74 -13.72 -3.18 2.43
N THR A 75 -14.58 -2.17 2.52
CA THR A 75 -14.68 -1.13 1.51
C THR A 75 -13.50 -0.17 1.57
N TRP A 76 -13.07 0.32 0.40
CA TRP A 76 -11.99 1.30 0.32
C TRP A 76 -12.43 2.64 0.93
N HIS A 77 -11.47 3.46 1.32
CA HIS A 77 -11.75 4.76 1.95
C HIS A 77 -12.37 5.76 0.97
N THR A 78 -13.02 6.77 1.51
CA THR A 78 -13.49 7.93 0.75
C THR A 78 -12.35 8.92 0.50
N PHE A 79 -12.45 9.72 -0.55
CA PHE A 79 -11.43 10.68 -0.96
C PHE A 79 -11.81 12.08 -0.53
N THR A 80 -11.60 12.38 0.77
CA THR A 80 -11.92 13.71 1.33
C THR A 80 -10.89 14.76 0.97
N PRO A 81 -11.25 16.07 0.96
CA PRO A 81 -10.27 17.14 0.78
C PRO A 81 -9.13 17.11 1.80
N GLN A 82 -9.41 16.75 3.05
CA GLN A 82 -8.40 16.65 4.11
C GLN A 82 -7.41 15.52 3.83
N TRP A 83 -7.91 14.36 3.39
CA TRP A 83 -7.04 13.26 2.97
C TRP A 83 -6.14 13.66 1.80
N ALA A 84 -6.71 14.29 0.76
CA ALA A 84 -5.95 14.73 -0.40
C ALA A 84 -4.84 15.73 -0.02
N ALA A 85 -5.16 16.69 0.84
CA ALA A 85 -4.17 17.64 1.36
C ALA A 85 -3.02 16.94 2.11
N SER A 86 -3.34 15.95 2.96
CA SER A 86 -2.32 15.18 3.70
C SER A 86 -1.49 14.26 2.79
N ALA A 87 -2.06 13.80 1.68
CA ALA A 87 -1.40 12.95 0.70
C ALA A 87 -0.66 13.73 -0.41
N GLY A 88 -0.75 15.06 -0.42
CA GLY A 88 -0.15 15.90 -1.46
C GLY A 88 -0.84 15.76 -2.83
N ILE A 89 -2.14 15.39 -2.83
CA ILE A 89 -2.93 15.18 -4.04
C ILE A 89 -3.73 16.45 -4.34
N GLY A 90 -3.66 16.92 -5.60
CA GLY A 90 -4.40 18.08 -6.06
C GLY A 90 -5.91 17.83 -6.11
N GLU A 91 -6.70 18.92 -6.02
CA GLU A 91 -8.17 18.85 -5.96
C GLU A 91 -8.78 18.23 -7.22
N GLU A 92 -8.22 18.45 -8.39
CA GLU A 92 -8.70 17.86 -9.64
C GLU A 92 -8.67 16.32 -9.57
N LEU A 93 -7.53 15.75 -9.21
CA LEU A 93 -7.37 14.30 -9.05
C LEU A 93 -8.23 13.76 -7.90
N ARG A 94 -8.32 14.49 -6.78
CA ARG A 94 -9.22 14.11 -5.68
C ARG A 94 -10.67 14.03 -6.14
N ALA A 95 -11.15 15.02 -6.89
CA ALA A 95 -12.52 15.06 -7.38
C ALA A 95 -12.82 13.92 -8.37
N GLU A 96 -11.84 13.58 -9.22
CA GLU A 96 -11.93 12.43 -10.11
C GLU A 96 -12.06 11.13 -9.31
N LEU A 97 -11.17 10.88 -8.36
CA LEU A 97 -11.22 9.69 -7.50
C LEU A 97 -12.51 9.58 -6.69
N ALA A 98 -13.02 10.71 -6.18
CA ALA A 98 -14.28 10.77 -5.43
C ALA A 98 -15.51 10.52 -6.30
N GLY A 99 -15.39 10.69 -7.60
CA GLY A 99 -16.45 10.40 -8.58
C GLY A 99 -16.49 8.94 -9.04
N GLU A 100 -15.43 8.17 -8.79
CA GLU A 100 -15.39 6.75 -9.13
C GLU A 100 -16.20 5.90 -8.15
N ARG A 101 -16.56 4.68 -8.58
CA ARG A 101 -17.26 3.73 -7.71
C ARG A 101 -16.42 3.40 -6.49
N ARG A 102 -17.11 3.13 -5.38
CA ARG A 102 -16.45 2.58 -4.20
C ARG A 102 -15.96 1.16 -4.49
N THR A 103 -14.69 0.95 -4.25
CA THR A 103 -14.03 -0.35 -4.38
C THR A 103 -14.02 -1.09 -3.05
N LYS A 104 -13.66 -2.36 -3.09
CA LYS A 104 -13.43 -3.18 -1.90
C LYS A 104 -12.15 -3.99 -2.06
N VAL A 105 -11.49 -4.28 -0.95
CA VAL A 105 -10.37 -5.20 -0.90
C VAL A 105 -10.73 -6.42 -0.08
N THR A 106 -10.27 -7.57 -0.54
CA THR A 106 -10.38 -8.85 0.15
C THR A 106 -8.99 -9.47 0.27
N TYR A 107 -8.66 -9.90 1.46
CA TYR A 107 -7.46 -10.69 1.76
C TYR A 107 -7.87 -12.11 2.06
N GLU A 108 -7.20 -13.07 1.42
CA GLU A 108 -7.34 -14.50 1.71
C GLU A 108 -6.00 -15.03 2.18
N ILE A 109 -6.00 -15.70 3.34
CA ILE A 109 -4.81 -16.24 3.98
C ILE A 109 -4.96 -17.76 4.03
N GLU A 110 -4.01 -18.47 3.46
CA GLU A 110 -4.01 -19.93 3.43
C GLU A 110 -2.68 -20.46 3.94
N PRO A 111 -2.69 -21.44 4.87
CA PRO A 111 -1.47 -22.09 5.30
C PRO A 111 -0.85 -22.90 4.15
N VAL A 112 0.47 -22.87 4.06
CA VAL A 112 1.27 -23.68 3.13
C VAL A 112 2.34 -24.43 3.92
N GLY A 113 2.02 -25.66 4.31
CA GLY A 113 2.83 -26.38 5.29
C GLY A 113 2.81 -25.70 6.65
N ASP A 114 3.87 -25.85 7.43
CA ASP A 114 3.91 -25.43 8.84
C ASP A 114 4.43 -24.00 9.05
N THR A 115 5.09 -23.41 8.04
CA THR A 115 5.87 -22.18 8.22
C THR A 115 5.60 -21.08 7.20
N LEU A 116 4.72 -21.34 6.22
CA LEU A 116 4.39 -20.39 5.17
C LEU A 116 2.89 -20.09 5.16
N ALA A 117 2.55 -18.87 4.80
CA ALA A 117 1.21 -18.49 4.40
C ALA A 117 1.21 -18.00 2.95
N ARG A 118 0.16 -18.35 2.21
CA ARG A 118 -0.19 -17.72 0.93
C ARG A 118 -1.18 -16.60 1.23
N LEU A 119 -0.82 -15.38 0.88
CA LEU A 119 -1.70 -14.22 0.96
C LEU A 119 -2.15 -13.85 -0.45
N THR A 120 -3.45 -13.84 -0.68
CA THR A 120 -4.06 -13.29 -1.91
C THR A 120 -4.77 -12.00 -1.57
N ILE A 121 -4.46 -10.94 -2.30
CA ILE A 121 -5.07 -9.63 -2.21
C ILE A 121 -5.92 -9.46 -3.47
N LEU A 122 -7.23 -9.30 -3.31
CA LEU A 122 -8.17 -9.01 -4.37
C LEU A 122 -8.76 -7.61 -4.14
N HIS A 123 -8.46 -6.67 -5.03
CA HIS A 123 -9.06 -5.34 -5.01
C HIS A 123 -9.97 -5.20 -6.23
N GLU A 124 -11.25 -5.00 -6.01
CA GLU A 124 -12.28 -5.09 -7.06
C GLU A 124 -13.33 -4.00 -6.95
N GLY A 125 -14.17 -3.89 -7.98
CA GLY A 125 -15.22 -2.88 -8.07
C GLY A 125 -14.76 -1.57 -8.68
N PHE A 126 -13.60 -1.55 -9.35
CA PHE A 126 -13.11 -0.34 -10.01
C PHE A 126 -14.03 0.14 -11.13
N GLU A 127 -14.07 1.47 -11.29
CA GLU A 127 -14.72 2.10 -12.46
C GLU A 127 -13.99 1.67 -13.73
N PRO A 128 -14.70 1.20 -14.78
CA PRO A 128 -14.06 0.87 -16.05
C PRO A 128 -13.32 2.07 -16.64
N GLY A 129 -12.01 1.93 -16.84
CA GLY A 129 -11.15 3.02 -17.31
C GLY A 129 -10.86 4.11 -16.26
N GLY A 130 -11.22 3.88 -14.99
CA GLY A 130 -10.97 4.80 -13.89
C GLY A 130 -9.48 4.98 -13.57
N THR A 131 -9.18 6.04 -12.86
CA THR A 131 -7.81 6.40 -12.44
C THR A 131 -7.34 5.60 -11.23
N LEU A 132 -8.26 5.26 -10.33
CA LEU A 132 -7.94 4.56 -9.08
C LEU A 132 -7.29 3.20 -9.32
N ILE A 133 -7.75 2.43 -10.32
CA ILE A 133 -7.17 1.11 -10.64
C ILE A 133 -5.69 1.21 -11.00
N GLY A 134 -5.29 2.25 -11.75
CA GLY A 134 -3.90 2.49 -12.10
C GLY A 134 -3.04 2.86 -10.89
N MET A 135 -3.58 3.66 -9.97
CA MET A 135 -2.90 4.04 -8.72
C MET A 135 -2.71 2.82 -7.81
N CYS A 136 -3.77 2.05 -7.56
CA CYS A 136 -3.71 0.84 -6.74
C CYS A 136 -2.81 -0.23 -7.36
N GLY A 137 -2.83 -0.40 -8.68
CA GLY A 137 -1.98 -1.37 -9.39
C GLY A 137 -0.48 -1.08 -9.22
N ARG A 138 -0.09 0.18 -9.10
CA ARG A 138 1.30 0.57 -8.78
C ARG A 138 1.63 0.46 -7.30
N ALA A 139 0.66 0.70 -6.43
CA ALA A 139 0.87 0.71 -4.98
C ALA A 139 0.95 -0.71 -4.38
N TRP A 140 0.09 -1.63 -4.81
CA TRP A 140 0.01 -2.98 -4.23
C TRP A 140 1.31 -3.77 -4.23
N PRO A 141 2.12 -3.81 -5.31
CA PRO A 141 3.38 -4.55 -5.29
C PRO A 141 4.34 -4.06 -4.22
N MET A 142 4.48 -2.75 -4.05
CA MET A 142 5.33 -2.16 -3.02
C MET A 142 4.80 -2.45 -1.61
N LEU A 143 3.50 -2.27 -1.41
CA LEU A 143 2.84 -2.47 -0.13
C LEU A 143 2.92 -3.94 0.31
N ALA A 144 2.62 -4.87 -0.58
CA ALA A 144 2.70 -6.30 -0.32
C ALA A 144 4.14 -6.76 -0.05
N SER A 145 5.11 -6.21 -0.77
CA SER A 145 6.53 -6.47 -0.54
C SER A 145 7.00 -5.93 0.81
N SER A 146 6.54 -4.75 1.21
CA SER A 146 6.86 -4.15 2.51
C SER A 146 6.27 -4.96 3.67
N LEU A 147 5.02 -5.42 3.54
CA LEU A 147 4.38 -6.33 4.50
C LEU A 147 5.18 -7.63 4.63
N LYS A 148 5.50 -8.30 3.52
CA LYS A 148 6.29 -9.53 3.51
C LYS A 148 7.65 -9.31 4.18
N THR A 149 8.37 -8.27 3.80
CA THR A 149 9.69 -7.96 4.35
C THR A 149 9.61 -7.70 5.85
N LEU A 150 8.60 -6.95 6.31
CA LEU A 150 8.37 -6.72 7.75
C LEU A 150 8.19 -8.04 8.52
N LEU A 151 7.37 -8.94 8.00
CA LEU A 151 7.08 -10.20 8.69
C LEU A 151 8.27 -11.15 8.71
N GLU A 152 9.06 -11.18 7.65
CA GLU A 152 10.20 -12.10 7.50
C GLU A 152 11.50 -11.58 8.14
N THR A 153 11.69 -10.26 8.22
CA THR A 153 12.95 -9.67 8.69
C THR A 153 12.82 -8.81 9.94
N GLY A 154 11.59 -8.44 10.31
CA GLY A 154 11.30 -7.53 11.42
C GLY A 154 11.37 -6.03 11.06
N ALA A 155 11.72 -5.68 9.83
CA ALA A 155 11.72 -4.30 9.34
C ALA A 155 10.98 -4.21 7.99
N PRO A 156 10.20 -3.15 7.74
CA PRO A 156 9.56 -2.94 6.44
C PRO A 156 10.60 -2.54 5.38
N LEU A 157 10.18 -2.50 4.12
CA LEU A 157 10.98 -1.84 3.09
C LEU A 157 11.18 -0.35 3.45
N PRO A 158 12.34 0.23 3.09
CA PRO A 158 12.50 1.69 3.19
C PRO A 158 11.37 2.37 2.41
N GLU A 159 10.85 3.46 2.97
CA GLU A 159 9.95 4.29 2.19
C GLU A 159 10.68 4.67 0.90
N ALA A 160 10.06 4.40 -0.25
CA ALA A 160 10.54 4.95 -1.50
C ALA A 160 10.50 6.48 -1.32
N GLY A 161 11.67 7.09 -1.13
CA GLY A 161 11.78 8.51 -0.96
C GLY A 161 10.98 9.15 -2.09
N HIS A 162 10.09 10.07 -1.75
CA HIS A 162 9.70 11.08 -2.69
C HIS A 162 11.02 11.80 -3.02
N GLU A 163 11.67 11.38 -4.09
CA GLU A 163 12.65 12.23 -4.75
C GLU A 163 11.85 13.44 -5.24
N GLY A 164 11.61 14.34 -4.29
CA GLY A 164 11.21 15.69 -4.60
C GLY A 164 12.29 16.23 -5.50
N GLU A 165 11.91 16.52 -6.69
CA GLU A 165 12.61 17.31 -7.68
C GLU A 165 13.12 18.58 -7.00
N GLN A 166 14.29 18.52 -6.38
CA GLN A 166 15.11 19.69 -6.09
C GLN A 166 16.26 19.66 -7.07
N GLY A 167 15.96 20.22 -8.25
CA GLY A 167 16.96 20.70 -9.15
C GLY A 167 17.81 21.76 -8.42
N SER A 168 19.04 21.44 -8.15
CA SER A 168 20.12 22.41 -7.99
C SER A 168 21.37 21.78 -8.58
N GLY A 169 21.73 22.28 -9.73
CA GLY A 169 22.89 21.86 -10.45
C GLY A 169 24.18 22.10 -9.65
N SER A 170 25.01 21.13 -9.68
CA SER A 170 26.45 21.33 -9.59
C SER A 170 27.10 20.30 -10.53
N HIS A 171 27.35 20.76 -11.70
CA HIS A 171 28.26 20.14 -12.65
C HIS A 171 29.65 20.12 -12.01
N GLU A 172 30.04 19.03 -11.40
CA GLU A 172 31.46 18.77 -11.16
C GLU A 172 32.04 18.15 -12.42
N VAL A 173 32.81 18.98 -13.12
CA VAL A 173 33.61 18.62 -14.26
C VAL A 173 34.71 17.66 -13.79
N TYR A 174 34.66 16.43 -14.26
CA TYR A 174 35.77 15.49 -14.11
C TYR A 174 36.92 15.97 -15.01
N GLU A 175 37.91 16.61 -14.40
CA GLU A 175 39.20 16.92 -15.04
C GLU A 175 39.96 15.62 -15.26
N THR A 176 40.06 15.21 -16.50
CA THR A 176 40.98 14.15 -16.95
C THR A 176 42.42 14.65 -16.87
N ARG A 177 43.18 14.10 -15.93
CA ARG A 177 44.65 14.32 -15.90
C ARG A 177 45.31 13.65 -17.09
N PRO A 178 46.22 14.32 -17.81
CA PRO A 178 46.98 13.72 -18.89
C PRO A 178 48.07 12.80 -18.35
N ASN A 179 48.18 11.66 -18.97
CA ASN A 179 49.19 10.62 -18.76
C ASN A 179 50.56 11.19 -19.13
N ARG A 180 51.48 11.18 -18.15
CA ARG A 180 52.90 11.50 -18.38
C ARG A 180 53.62 10.28 -18.89
N GLU A 181 53.91 10.26 -20.17
CA GLU A 181 54.89 9.34 -20.70
C GLU A 181 56.28 9.72 -20.21
N SER A 182 56.94 8.74 -19.54
CA SER A 182 58.36 8.79 -19.24
C SER A 182 59.13 8.31 -20.45
N ARG A 183 59.85 9.21 -21.09
CA ARG A 183 60.97 8.85 -21.95
C ARG A 183 62.21 8.93 -21.10
N ASP A 184 62.91 7.84 -21.02
CA ASP A 184 64.29 7.78 -20.60
C ASP A 184 65.16 7.22 -21.70
N SER A 185 66.24 7.89 -21.87
CA SER A 185 67.39 7.57 -22.72
C SER A 185 68.30 6.55 -22.04
#